data_3a327e9f8c937f3ecca7e6f68b760c8d
#
_entry.id   3a327e9f8c937f3ecca7e6f68b760c8d
#
_cell.length_a   1.000
_cell.length_b   1.000
_cell.length_c   1.000
_cell.angle_alpha   90.00
_cell.angle_beta   90.00
_cell.angle_gamma   90.00
#
_symmetry.space_group_name_H-M   'P 1'
#
loop_
_entity.id
_entity.type
_entity.pdbx_description
1 polymer ?
#
loop_
_entity_poly.entity_id
_entity_poly.type
_entity_poly.pdbx_seq_one_letter_code
_entity_poly.pdbx_strand_id
1 'polypeptide(L)'
;MSSTASVQMSSKSAQYKKGDVVLVSFPYTTDEGQTQTKRRPAVIISNNYNNARLDDVLLVPLTSNVTRAGREPTQVVVMQHSPEGQQGGLRLDSVIDCTVIATIPKTLLVSKIGALPQETMERVDQCLMVAMAIGRPLDDTTGGM
;
A
#
# COMPACT_ATOMS: atom_id res chain seq x y z
N MET A 1 -12.09 10.40 -33.64
CA MET A 1 -12.15 10.40 -32.42
C MET A 1 -10.93 10.25 -31.66
N SER A 2 -10.78 11.01 -30.80
CA SER A 2 -9.65 10.99 -29.93
C SER A 2 -9.59 9.76 -29.08
N SER A 3 -10.47 8.86 -29.38
CA SER A 3 -10.70 7.75 -28.48
C SER A 3 -9.49 6.88 -28.27
N THR A 4 -8.65 6.71 -29.27
CA THR A 4 -7.53 5.77 -29.11
C THR A 4 -6.56 6.21 -28.03
N ALA A 5 -6.10 7.44 -28.10
CA ALA A 5 -5.18 7.95 -27.10
C ALA A 5 -5.85 8.03 -25.73
N SER A 6 -7.09 8.48 -25.70
CA SER A 6 -7.83 8.58 -24.45
C SER A 6 -8.03 7.20 -23.83
N VAL A 7 -8.35 6.23 -24.64
CA VAL A 7 -8.54 4.87 -24.15
C VAL A 7 -7.25 4.33 -23.56
N GLN A 8 -6.13 4.56 -24.22
CA GLN A 8 -4.86 4.07 -23.69
C GLN A 8 -4.52 4.73 -22.36
N MET A 9 -4.71 6.00 -22.24
CA MET A 9 -4.45 6.67 -20.98
C MET A 9 -5.39 6.21 -19.89
N SER A 10 -6.65 6.05 -20.22
CA SER A 10 -7.64 5.57 -19.27
C SER A 10 -7.33 4.16 -18.82
N SER A 11 -6.91 3.28 -19.73
CA SER A 11 -6.55 1.92 -19.38
C SER A 11 -5.37 1.90 -18.42
N LYS A 12 -4.36 2.72 -18.69
CA LYS A 12 -3.21 2.79 -17.81
C LYS A 12 -3.60 3.32 -16.44
N SER A 13 -4.43 4.35 -16.39
CA SER A 13 -4.89 4.91 -15.14
C SER A 13 -5.78 3.95 -14.37
N ALA A 14 -6.64 3.20 -15.08
CA ALA A 14 -7.54 2.24 -14.46
C ALA A 14 -6.85 0.94 -14.09
N GLN A 15 -5.60 0.80 -14.44
CA GLN A 15 -4.83 -0.41 -14.20
C GLN A 15 -4.67 -0.70 -12.72
N TYR A 16 -4.62 0.33 -11.89
CA TYR A 16 -4.35 0.19 -10.47
C TYR A 16 -5.64 0.27 -9.68
N LYS A 17 -5.81 -0.67 -8.75
CA LYS A 17 -6.98 -0.77 -7.90
C LYS A 17 -6.58 -0.83 -6.45
N LYS A 18 -7.48 -0.39 -5.58
CA LYS A 18 -7.28 -0.56 -4.14
C LYS A 18 -7.06 -2.03 -3.84
N GLY A 19 -6.03 -2.33 -3.06
CA GLY A 19 -5.65 -3.69 -2.73
C GLY A 19 -4.57 -4.27 -3.62
N ASP A 20 -4.27 -3.63 -4.75
CA ASP A 20 -3.17 -4.09 -5.58
C ASP A 20 -1.85 -3.96 -4.83
N VAL A 21 -1.01 -4.98 -4.96
CA VAL A 21 0.35 -4.95 -4.45
C VAL A 21 1.25 -4.59 -5.63
N VAL A 22 2.02 -3.53 -5.47
CA VAL A 22 2.85 -2.98 -6.54
C VAL A 22 4.27 -2.82 -6.06
N LEU A 23 5.21 -2.89 -7.01
CA LEU A 23 6.58 -2.51 -6.74
C LEU A 23 6.74 -1.02 -7.04
N VAL A 24 7.29 -0.31 -6.08
CA VAL A 24 7.47 1.14 -6.18
C VAL A 24 8.95 1.46 -6.18
N SER A 25 9.34 2.35 -7.06
CA SER A 25 10.71 2.84 -7.11
C SER A 25 10.82 4.06 -6.18
N PHE A 26 11.24 3.80 -4.94
CA PHE A 26 11.38 4.87 -3.95
C PHE A 26 12.77 5.51 -4.06
N PRO A 27 12.84 6.83 -4.18
CA PRO A 27 14.14 7.51 -4.08
C PRO A 27 14.57 7.58 -2.61
N TYR A 28 15.86 7.47 -2.39
CA TYR A 28 16.44 7.67 -1.07
C TYR A 28 17.82 8.26 -1.22
N THR A 29 18.28 8.90 -0.16
CA THR A 29 19.61 9.53 -0.16
C THR A 29 20.55 8.67 0.68
N THR A 30 21.69 8.32 0.12
CA THR A 30 22.69 7.55 0.82
C THR A 30 23.44 8.42 1.83
N ASP A 31 24.21 7.76 2.70
CA ASP A 31 25.03 8.48 3.68
C ASP A 31 26.03 9.42 3.01
N GLU A 32 26.44 9.11 1.78
CA GLU A 32 27.36 9.96 1.02
C GLU A 32 26.63 11.09 0.31
N GLY A 33 25.32 11.22 0.49
CA GLY A 33 24.56 12.28 -0.13
C GLY A 33 24.10 12.01 -1.55
N GLN A 34 24.28 10.80 -2.05
CA GLN A 34 23.84 10.44 -3.40
C GLN A 34 22.38 10.02 -3.39
N THR A 35 21.64 10.37 -4.44
CA THR A 35 20.27 9.94 -4.61
C THR A 35 20.26 8.64 -5.40
N GLN A 36 19.60 7.63 -4.83
CA GLN A 36 19.43 6.33 -5.46
C GLN A 36 17.96 5.93 -5.36
N THR A 37 17.58 4.85 -6.02
CA THR A 37 16.24 4.32 -5.93
C THR A 37 16.27 2.90 -5.40
N LYS A 38 15.22 2.54 -4.67
CA LYS A 38 15.05 1.19 -4.14
C LYS A 38 13.63 0.73 -4.43
N ARG A 39 13.51 -0.49 -4.95
CA ARG A 39 12.20 -1.06 -5.22
C ARG A 39 11.67 -1.71 -3.95
N ARG A 40 10.45 -1.35 -3.59
CA ARG A 40 9.78 -1.90 -2.42
C ARG A 40 8.34 -2.23 -2.77
N PRO A 41 7.81 -3.32 -2.22
CA PRO A 41 6.38 -3.61 -2.40
C PRO A 41 5.54 -2.69 -1.54
N ALA A 42 4.37 -2.37 -2.04
CA ALA A 42 3.41 -1.53 -1.34
C ALA A 42 2.00 -1.90 -1.76
N VAL A 43 1.04 -1.57 -0.90
CA VAL A 43 -0.37 -1.84 -1.16
C VAL A 43 -1.08 -0.53 -1.47
N ILE A 44 -1.84 -0.49 -2.55
CA ILE A 44 -2.63 0.68 -2.89
C ILE A 44 -3.86 0.73 -1.99
N ILE A 45 -4.04 1.85 -1.31
CA ILE A 45 -5.13 2.04 -0.37
C ILE A 45 -6.12 3.11 -0.82
N SER A 46 -5.81 3.88 -1.86
CA SER A 46 -6.72 4.91 -2.35
C SER A 46 -7.91 4.28 -3.06
N ASN A 47 -9.02 5.00 -3.07
CA ASN A 47 -10.25 4.51 -3.66
C ASN A 47 -10.12 4.42 -5.18
N ASN A 48 -10.94 3.54 -5.78
CA ASN A 48 -10.80 3.26 -7.21
C ASN A 48 -11.25 4.41 -8.10
N TYR A 49 -12.15 5.26 -7.62
CA TYR A 49 -12.53 6.44 -8.37
C TYR A 49 -11.30 7.35 -8.59
N ASN A 50 -10.55 7.59 -7.53
CA ASN A 50 -9.34 8.39 -7.62
C ASN A 50 -8.23 7.65 -8.38
N ASN A 51 -8.10 6.35 -8.16
CA ASN A 51 -7.08 5.56 -8.86
C ASN A 51 -7.24 5.62 -10.37
N ALA A 52 -8.48 5.69 -10.85
CA ALA A 52 -8.74 5.78 -12.29
C ALA A 52 -8.51 7.18 -12.85
N ARG A 53 -8.57 8.21 -12.02
CA ARG A 53 -8.69 9.59 -12.45
C ARG A 53 -7.47 10.43 -12.14
N LEU A 54 -6.80 10.17 -11.02
CA LEU A 54 -5.68 11.00 -10.58
C LEU A 54 -4.34 10.40 -11.02
N ASP A 55 -3.34 11.24 -11.07
CA ASP A 55 -1.98 10.81 -11.44
C ASP A 55 -1.24 10.14 -10.29
N ASP A 56 -1.74 10.30 -9.08
CA ASP A 56 -1.12 9.76 -7.87
C ASP A 56 -2.00 8.69 -7.26
N VAL A 57 -1.39 7.83 -6.46
CA VAL A 57 -2.10 6.87 -5.62
C VAL A 57 -1.62 7.04 -4.18
N LEU A 58 -2.48 6.67 -3.24
CA LEU A 58 -2.08 6.51 -1.84
C LEU A 58 -1.70 5.06 -1.63
N LEU A 59 -0.59 4.84 -0.96
CA LEU A 59 -0.16 3.49 -0.67
C LEU A 59 0.50 3.37 0.69
N VAL A 60 0.61 2.15 1.15
CA VAL A 60 1.27 1.79 2.40
C VAL A 60 2.34 0.76 2.05
N PRO A 61 3.59 0.99 2.44
CA PRO A 61 4.65 0.03 2.13
C PRO A 61 4.49 -1.26 2.93
N LEU A 62 5.01 -2.34 2.35
CA LEU A 62 5.17 -3.60 3.06
C LEU A 62 6.61 -3.70 3.51
N THR A 63 6.80 -4.16 4.73
CA THR A 63 8.13 -4.38 5.27
C THR A 63 8.26 -5.85 5.65
N SER A 64 9.46 -6.39 5.55
CA SER A 64 9.73 -7.76 5.96
C SER A 64 10.08 -7.86 7.45
N ASN A 65 10.11 -6.75 8.16
CA ASN A 65 10.42 -6.79 9.58
C ASN A 65 9.19 -7.18 10.38
N VAL A 66 9.06 -8.46 10.66
CA VAL A 66 7.88 -8.99 11.35
C VAL A 66 8.11 -9.16 12.85
N THR A 67 9.20 -8.64 13.38
CA THR A 67 9.59 -8.86 14.79
C THR A 67 8.52 -8.40 15.76
N ARG A 68 7.89 -7.26 15.49
CA ARG A 68 6.83 -6.73 16.34
C ARG A 68 5.45 -6.94 15.74
N ALA A 69 5.38 -7.78 14.74
CA ALA A 69 4.13 -7.97 14.01
C ALA A 69 3.06 -8.56 14.93
N GLY A 70 1.84 -8.09 14.75
CA GLY A 70 0.71 -8.57 15.52
C GLY A 70 0.52 -7.91 16.86
N ARG A 71 1.45 -7.06 17.28
CA ARG A 71 1.34 -6.36 18.56
C ARG A 71 0.79 -4.95 18.41
N GLU A 72 0.78 -4.45 17.17
CA GLU A 72 0.35 -3.07 16.92
C GLU A 72 -0.98 -3.07 16.20
N PRO A 73 -1.97 -2.31 16.68
CA PRO A 73 -3.27 -2.25 16.02
C PRO A 73 -3.22 -1.55 14.66
N THR A 74 -2.10 -0.94 14.32
CA THR A 74 -1.89 -0.27 13.04
C THR A 74 -1.14 -1.13 12.04
N GLN A 75 -0.95 -2.42 12.34
CA GLN A 75 -0.21 -3.31 11.47
C GLN A 75 -1.03 -4.54 11.11
N VAL A 76 -0.89 -4.98 9.87
CA VAL A 76 -1.48 -6.24 9.38
C VAL A 76 -0.34 -7.13 8.94
N VAL A 77 -0.26 -8.34 9.50
CA VAL A 77 0.74 -9.32 9.11
C VAL A 77 0.16 -10.16 7.98
N VAL A 78 0.94 -10.34 6.92
CA VAL A 78 0.57 -11.22 5.82
C VAL A 78 1.71 -12.20 5.62
N MET A 79 1.44 -13.45 5.88
CA MET A 79 2.45 -14.50 5.75
C MET A 79 2.55 -14.94 4.29
N GLN A 80 3.76 -15.18 3.83
CA GLN A 80 4.02 -15.55 2.44
C GLN A 80 3.23 -16.78 2.02
N HIS A 81 3.14 -17.77 2.90
CA HIS A 81 2.50 -19.04 2.57
C HIS A 81 0.99 -19.02 2.71
N SER A 82 0.44 -17.95 3.24
CA SER A 82 -1.00 -17.85 3.38
C SER A 82 -1.65 -17.59 2.01
N PRO A 83 -2.96 -17.86 1.88
CA PRO A 83 -3.64 -17.53 0.63
C PRO A 83 -3.53 -16.06 0.25
N GLU A 84 -3.64 -15.16 1.24
CA GLU A 84 -3.54 -13.74 0.99
C GLU A 84 -2.12 -13.34 0.59
N GLY A 85 -1.10 -13.99 1.15
CA GLY A 85 0.28 -13.74 0.74
C GLY A 85 0.54 -14.16 -0.69
N GLN A 86 -0.02 -15.29 -1.08
CA GLN A 86 0.14 -15.77 -2.45
C GLN A 86 -0.63 -14.92 -3.44
N GLN A 87 -1.85 -14.54 -3.12
CA GLN A 87 -2.63 -13.64 -3.97
C GLN A 87 -1.95 -12.28 -4.10
N GLY A 88 -1.32 -11.82 -3.03
CA GLY A 88 -0.57 -10.56 -3.05
C GLY A 88 0.76 -10.64 -3.75
N GLY A 89 1.20 -11.83 -4.16
CA GLY A 89 2.48 -12.00 -4.84
C GLY A 89 3.68 -11.80 -3.93
N LEU A 90 3.52 -12.01 -2.62
CA LEU A 90 4.58 -11.74 -1.67
C LEU A 90 5.61 -12.86 -1.67
N ARG A 91 6.87 -12.48 -1.59
CA ARG A 91 7.99 -13.41 -1.53
C ARG A 91 8.53 -13.62 -0.12
N LEU A 92 8.09 -12.80 0.81
CA LEU A 92 8.51 -12.85 2.20
C LEU A 92 7.30 -12.60 3.08
N ASP A 93 7.37 -13.10 4.30
CA ASP A 93 6.42 -12.68 5.33
C ASP A 93 6.52 -11.18 5.48
N SER A 94 5.40 -10.51 5.50
CA SER A 94 5.37 -9.05 5.39
C SER A 94 4.42 -8.44 6.40
N VAL A 95 4.71 -7.18 6.73
CA VAL A 95 3.85 -6.36 7.58
C VAL A 95 3.39 -5.17 6.75
N ILE A 96 2.10 -4.93 6.75
CA ILE A 96 1.50 -3.71 6.20
C ILE A 96 1.43 -2.73 7.35
N ASP A 97 2.28 -1.70 7.32
CA ASP A 97 2.35 -0.74 8.42
C ASP A 97 1.56 0.50 8.05
N CYS A 98 0.36 0.60 8.61
CA CYS A 98 -0.56 1.67 8.27
C CYS A 98 -0.21 3.01 8.90
N THR A 99 0.89 3.09 9.64
CA THR A 99 1.39 4.39 10.11
C THR A 99 2.19 5.11 9.04
N VAL A 100 2.53 4.43 7.95
CA VAL A 100 3.31 5.02 6.86
C VAL A 100 2.41 5.07 5.63
N ILE A 101 1.82 6.22 5.38
CA ILE A 101 0.96 6.44 4.21
C ILE A 101 1.67 7.40 3.29
N ALA A 102 1.83 7.01 2.04
CA ALA A 102 2.56 7.83 1.07
C ALA A 102 1.71 8.11 -0.14
N THR A 103 1.83 9.33 -0.66
CA THR A 103 1.26 9.72 -1.95
C THR A 103 2.35 9.55 -2.99
N ILE A 104 2.12 8.69 -3.95
CA ILE A 104 3.15 8.32 -4.93
C ILE A 104 2.61 8.54 -6.33
N PRO A 105 3.37 9.23 -7.20
CA PRO A 105 2.99 9.34 -8.61
C PRO A 105 2.98 7.97 -9.28
N LYS A 106 2.00 7.75 -10.13
CA LYS A 106 1.91 6.46 -10.85
C LYS A 106 3.15 6.16 -11.67
N THR A 107 3.89 7.19 -12.08
CA THR A 107 5.14 7.00 -12.82
C THR A 107 6.21 6.27 -12.03
N LEU A 108 6.10 6.22 -10.71
CA LEU A 108 7.04 5.48 -9.88
C LEU A 108 6.60 4.03 -9.61
N LEU A 109 5.44 3.63 -10.10
CA LEU A 109 4.97 2.26 -9.97
C LEU A 109 5.60 1.43 -11.08
N VAL A 110 6.40 0.44 -10.69
CA VAL A 110 7.16 -0.37 -11.64
C VAL A 110 6.30 -1.48 -12.23
N SER A 111 5.61 -2.21 -11.35
CA SER A 111 4.77 -3.33 -11.78
C SER A 111 3.79 -3.69 -10.68
N LYS A 112 2.71 -4.33 -11.11
CA LYS A 112 1.77 -4.95 -10.18
C LYS A 112 2.20 -6.39 -9.98
N ILE A 113 2.36 -6.81 -8.73
CA ILE A 113 2.80 -8.16 -8.41
C ILE A 113 1.70 -9.04 -7.87
N GLY A 114 0.57 -8.47 -7.49
CA GLY A 114 -0.56 -9.23 -6.99
C GLY A 114 -1.65 -8.31 -6.49
N ALA A 115 -2.62 -8.90 -5.80
CA ALA A 115 -3.70 -8.14 -5.18
C ALA A 115 -4.12 -8.88 -3.91
N LEU A 116 -4.30 -8.14 -2.84
CA LEU A 116 -4.77 -8.71 -1.58
C LEU A 116 -6.28 -8.97 -1.66
N PRO A 117 -6.75 -10.05 -1.05
CA PRO A 117 -8.18 -10.32 -1.04
C PRO A 117 -8.94 -9.30 -0.20
N GLN A 118 -10.24 -9.22 -0.43
CA GLN A 118 -11.08 -8.24 0.22
C GLN A 118 -11.03 -8.34 1.74
N GLU A 119 -11.00 -9.56 2.28
CA GLU A 119 -10.91 -9.74 3.73
C GLU A 119 -9.67 -9.09 4.32
N THR A 120 -8.54 -9.26 3.64
CA THR A 120 -7.30 -8.65 4.09
C THR A 120 -7.38 -7.15 3.99
N MET A 121 -7.97 -6.64 2.92
CA MET A 121 -8.12 -5.19 2.76
C MET A 121 -9.06 -4.60 3.80
N GLU A 122 -10.05 -5.34 4.26
CA GLU A 122 -10.90 -4.86 5.36
C GLU A 122 -10.09 -4.72 6.64
N ARG A 123 -9.16 -5.63 6.88
CA ARG A 123 -8.24 -5.50 8.02
C ARG A 123 -7.32 -4.30 7.87
N VAL A 124 -6.84 -4.06 6.66
CA VAL A 124 -6.03 -2.87 6.36
C VAL A 124 -6.85 -1.60 6.62
N ASP A 125 -8.10 -1.57 6.18
CA ASP A 125 -8.97 -0.42 6.41
C ASP A 125 -9.14 -0.15 7.90
N GLN A 126 -9.33 -1.20 8.70
CA GLN A 126 -9.46 -1.02 10.15
C GLN A 126 -8.17 -0.45 10.76
N CYS A 127 -7.04 -0.95 10.31
CA CYS A 127 -5.75 -0.42 10.79
C CYS A 127 -5.54 1.02 10.38
N LEU A 128 -5.97 1.40 9.18
CA LEU A 128 -5.90 2.79 8.73
C LEU A 128 -6.81 3.68 9.59
N MET A 129 -7.98 3.21 9.92
CA MET A 129 -8.89 3.97 10.79
C MET A 129 -8.25 4.21 12.16
N VAL A 130 -7.60 3.19 12.71
CA VAL A 130 -6.90 3.34 13.98
C VAL A 130 -5.75 4.33 13.84
N ALA A 131 -4.96 4.19 12.78
CA ALA A 131 -3.80 5.05 12.58
C ALA A 131 -4.20 6.52 12.44
N MET A 132 -5.37 6.79 11.88
CA MET A 132 -5.84 8.15 11.65
C MET A 132 -6.88 8.61 12.69
N ALA A 133 -7.14 7.79 13.68
CA ALA A 133 -8.14 8.07 14.71
C ALA A 133 -9.51 8.38 14.12
N ILE A 134 -9.90 7.61 13.11
CA ILE A 134 -11.22 7.76 12.49
C ILE A 134 -12.20 6.84 13.19
N GLY A 135 -13.35 7.38 13.53
CA GLY A 135 -14.37 6.65 14.26
C GLY A 135 -14.10 6.70 15.74
N ARG A 136 -13.72 5.57 16.34
CA ARG A 136 -13.40 5.52 17.76
C ARG A 136 -11.88 5.63 17.94
N PRO A 137 -11.39 6.75 18.44
CA PRO A 137 -9.95 6.90 18.63
C PRO A 137 -9.44 5.94 19.70
N LEU A 138 -8.28 5.36 19.42
CA LEU A 138 -7.68 4.41 20.33
C LEU A 138 -7.22 5.08 21.61
N ASP A 139 -6.70 6.28 21.48
CA ASP A 139 -5.98 6.92 22.56
C ASP A 139 -6.83 7.64 23.58
N ASP A 140 -7.97 8.13 23.22
CA ASP A 140 -8.70 9.06 24.07
C ASP A 140 -9.13 8.46 25.38
N THR A 141 -9.49 7.21 25.36
CA THR A 141 -9.98 6.59 26.59
C THR A 141 -9.02 5.59 27.12
N THR A 142 -8.25 5.01 26.25
CA THR A 142 -7.38 3.96 26.68
C THR A 142 -5.95 4.32 26.49
N GLY A 143 -5.69 5.14 25.52
CA GLY A 143 -4.33 5.44 25.17
C GLY A 143 -3.60 6.05 26.30
N GLY A 144 -4.31 6.79 27.03
CA GLY A 144 -3.69 7.35 28.19
C GLY A 144 -3.31 6.30 29.18
N MET A 145 -3.85 5.16 28.94
CA MET A 145 -3.62 4.18 29.81
C MET A 145 -2.42 3.82 30.08
#